data_b9139a3c04fe81f65b6c8ad2158cd0dd
#
_entry.id   b9139a3c04fe81f65b6c8ad2158cd0dd
#
_cell.length_a   1.000
_cell.length_b   1.000
_cell.length_c   1.000
_cell.angle_alpha   90.00
_cell.angle_beta   90.00
_cell.angle_gamma   90.00
#
_symmetry.space_group_name_H-M   'P 1'
#
loop_
_entity.id
_entity.type
_entity.pdbx_description
1 polymer ?
#
loop_
_entity_poly.entity_id
_entity_poly.type
_entity_poly.pdbx_seq_one_letter_code
_entity_poly.pdbx_strand_id
1 'polypeptide(L)'
;FQDKIDLVANDLEEYFWHEKSKVIVNSFGAYLFLHAQLQLKPYPGHVLILPPIIGVSNHNETMMRFYPPHADTLLQAATDGVFLCPINAQVHVGSKDWQSGSDGVVSFGAITGMPVSVVDRQGHMLSVDHVGRLLDEHLTR
;
A
#
# COMPACT_ATOMS: atom_id res chain seq x y z
N PHE A 1 7.06 -5.84 -15.53
CA PHE A 1 6.78 -5.36 -14.17
C PHE A 1 7.53 -4.07 -13.87
N GLN A 2 8.84 -4.03 -14.12
CA GLN A 2 9.64 -2.83 -13.89
C GLN A 2 9.15 -1.64 -14.73
N ASP A 3 8.69 -1.88 -15.94
CA ASP A 3 8.15 -0.82 -16.81
C ASP A 3 6.93 -0.14 -16.17
N LYS A 4 6.07 -0.91 -15.49
CA LYS A 4 4.91 -0.37 -14.79
C LYS A 4 5.33 0.45 -13.57
N ILE A 5 6.34 0.00 -12.84
CA ILE A 5 6.88 0.74 -11.70
C ILE A 5 7.48 2.06 -12.18
N ASP A 6 8.26 2.04 -13.24
CA ASP A 6 8.88 3.24 -13.82
C ASP A 6 7.83 4.24 -14.29
N LEU A 7 6.73 3.75 -14.91
CA LEU A 7 5.64 4.60 -15.34
C LEU A 7 5.00 5.32 -14.14
N VAL A 8 4.70 4.59 -13.06
CA VAL A 8 4.13 5.17 -11.84
C VAL A 8 5.09 6.20 -11.24
N ALA A 9 6.36 5.86 -11.13
CA ALA A 9 7.37 6.77 -10.57
C ALA A 9 7.47 8.06 -11.39
N ASN A 10 7.52 7.95 -12.72
CA ASN A 10 7.61 9.11 -13.61
C ASN A 10 6.36 9.99 -13.53
N ASP A 11 5.18 9.39 -13.49
CA ASP A 11 3.92 10.13 -13.39
C ASP A 11 3.83 10.87 -12.05
N LEU A 12 4.25 10.25 -10.97
CA LEU A 12 4.27 10.91 -9.65
C LEU A 12 5.19 12.12 -9.66
N GLU A 13 6.40 11.98 -10.19
CA GLU A 13 7.36 13.07 -10.24
C GLU A 13 6.93 14.20 -11.19
N GLU A 14 6.35 13.85 -12.32
CA GLU A 14 6.03 14.85 -13.36
C GLU A 14 4.73 15.59 -13.08
N TYR A 15 3.69 14.89 -12.60
CA TYR A 15 2.34 15.47 -12.52
C TYR A 15 1.82 15.66 -11.10
N PHE A 16 2.34 14.93 -10.12
CA PHE A 16 1.71 14.86 -8.79
C PHE A 16 2.67 15.16 -7.65
N TRP A 17 3.87 15.62 -7.94
CA TRP A 17 4.89 15.86 -6.91
C TRP A 17 4.65 17.18 -6.19
N HIS A 18 3.64 17.17 -5.32
CA HIS A 18 3.24 18.35 -4.57
C HIS A 18 2.61 17.94 -3.24
N GLU A 19 2.84 18.73 -2.19
CA GLU A 19 2.31 18.43 -0.84
C GLU A 19 0.79 18.40 -0.75
N LYS A 20 0.08 19.10 -1.66
CA LYS A 20 -1.38 19.12 -1.72
C LYS A 20 -1.98 18.05 -2.64
N SER A 21 -1.15 17.33 -3.35
CA SER A 21 -1.63 16.24 -4.20
C SER A 21 -2.23 15.12 -3.36
N LYS A 22 -3.25 14.46 -3.90
CA LYS A 22 -3.93 13.35 -3.23
C LYS A 22 -3.94 12.15 -4.15
N VAL A 23 -3.41 11.05 -3.66
CA VAL A 23 -3.28 9.80 -4.40
C VAL A 23 -4.04 8.71 -3.65
N ILE A 24 -4.76 7.89 -4.39
CA ILE A 24 -5.46 6.73 -3.85
C ILE A 24 -4.93 5.52 -4.60
N VAL A 25 -4.44 4.53 -3.87
CA VAL A 25 -3.93 3.28 -4.44
C VAL A 25 -4.55 2.10 -3.74
N ASN A 26 -4.78 1.01 -4.50
CA ASN A 26 -5.50 -0.15 -4.02
C ASN A 26 -4.89 -1.43 -4.55
N SER A 27 -4.81 -2.46 -3.72
CA SER A 27 -4.43 -3.82 -4.09
C SER A 27 -3.09 -3.88 -4.84
N PHE A 28 -3.09 -4.39 -6.08
CA PHE A 28 -1.90 -4.45 -6.91
C PHE A 28 -1.41 -3.05 -7.33
N GLY A 29 -2.31 -2.09 -7.48
CA GLY A 29 -1.94 -0.69 -7.70
C GLY A 29 -1.14 -0.11 -6.53
N ALA A 30 -1.50 -0.47 -5.30
CA ALA A 30 -0.73 -0.12 -4.13
C ALA A 30 0.66 -0.78 -4.14
N TYR A 31 0.74 -2.03 -4.60
CA TYR A 31 2.01 -2.72 -4.76
C TYR A 31 2.94 -1.99 -5.73
N LEU A 32 2.41 -1.55 -6.86
CA LEU A 32 3.17 -0.75 -7.84
C LEU A 32 3.62 0.59 -7.25
N PHE A 33 2.75 1.26 -6.52
CA PHE A 33 3.08 2.52 -5.85
C PHE A 33 4.22 2.35 -4.84
N LEU A 34 4.15 1.31 -4.02
CA LEU A 34 5.18 1.06 -3.00
C LEU A 34 6.53 0.71 -3.65
N HIS A 35 6.53 -0.05 -4.74
CA HIS A 35 7.74 -0.28 -5.51
C HIS A 35 8.30 1.00 -6.14
N ALA A 36 7.43 1.86 -6.66
CA ALA A 36 7.85 3.16 -7.18
C ALA A 36 8.48 4.03 -6.07
N GLN A 37 7.93 3.99 -4.87
CA GLN A 37 8.48 4.72 -3.73
C GLN A 37 9.92 4.30 -3.39
N LEU A 38 10.30 3.06 -3.67
CA LEU A 38 11.68 2.60 -3.48
C LEU A 38 12.68 3.36 -4.36
N GLN A 39 12.24 3.92 -5.49
CA GLN A 39 13.07 4.63 -6.43
C GLN A 39 13.04 6.15 -6.23
N LEU A 40 12.20 6.63 -5.30
CA LEU A 40 11.90 8.04 -5.12
C LEU A 40 12.29 8.50 -3.74
N LYS A 41 12.44 9.83 -3.60
CA LYS A 41 12.41 10.46 -2.29
C LYS A 41 11.02 10.28 -1.68
N PRO A 42 10.82 10.51 -0.36
CA PRO A 42 9.49 10.41 0.24
C PRO A 42 8.48 11.26 -0.53
N TYR A 43 7.42 10.60 -1.03
CA TYR A 43 6.38 11.29 -1.78
C TYR A 43 5.71 12.35 -0.90
N PRO A 44 5.62 13.62 -1.37
CA PRO A 44 5.18 14.71 -0.51
C PRO A 44 3.66 14.84 -0.35
N GLY A 45 2.87 14.25 -1.24
CA GLY A 45 1.41 14.35 -1.22
C GLY A 45 0.76 13.43 -0.21
N HIS A 46 -0.58 13.50 -0.12
CA HIS A 46 -1.38 12.61 0.72
C HIS A 46 -1.69 11.33 -0.01
N VAL A 47 -1.41 10.18 0.62
CA VAL A 47 -1.65 8.86 0.02
C VAL A 47 -2.62 8.07 0.89
N LEU A 48 -3.73 7.67 0.30
CA LEU A 48 -4.65 6.71 0.89
C LEU A 48 -4.36 5.34 0.26
N ILE A 49 -3.89 4.41 1.07
CA ILE A 49 -3.55 3.06 0.64
C ILE A 49 -4.65 2.12 1.13
N LEU A 50 -5.48 1.67 0.21
CA LEU A 50 -6.50 0.65 0.46
C LEU A 50 -5.87 -0.73 0.31
N PRO A 51 -6.49 -1.79 0.80
CA PRO A 51 -5.76 -3.04 1.09
C PRO A 51 -4.65 -3.35 0.09
N PRO A 52 -3.38 -3.15 0.49
CA PRO A 52 -2.25 -3.28 -0.42
C PRO A 52 -1.82 -4.73 -0.56
N ILE A 53 -1.23 -5.07 -1.69
CA ILE A 53 -0.36 -6.23 -1.79
C ILE A 53 1.03 -5.77 -1.33
N ILE A 54 1.67 -6.55 -0.48
CA ILE A 54 3.04 -6.29 0.00
C ILE A 54 4.01 -7.38 -0.45
N GLY A 55 3.52 -8.60 -0.54
CA GLY A 55 4.34 -9.76 -0.90
C GLY A 55 3.49 -11.02 -1.02
N VAL A 56 4.10 -12.16 -0.74
CA VAL A 56 3.41 -13.46 -0.79
C VAL A 56 2.35 -13.54 0.31
N SER A 57 1.19 -14.06 -0.04
CA SER A 57 0.16 -14.39 0.95
C SER A 57 -0.46 -15.75 0.64
N ASN A 58 -0.94 -16.42 1.69
CA ASN A 58 -1.50 -17.77 1.61
C ASN A 58 -2.87 -17.78 2.27
N HIS A 59 -3.80 -18.50 1.65
CA HIS A 59 -5.10 -18.80 2.24
C HIS A 59 -5.10 -20.26 2.74
N ASN A 60 -4.97 -20.43 4.04
CA ASN A 60 -4.77 -21.75 4.65
C ASN A 60 -5.94 -22.72 4.39
N GLU A 61 -7.18 -22.21 4.42
CA GLU A 61 -8.37 -23.05 4.25
C GLU A 61 -8.53 -23.60 2.83
N THR A 62 -8.17 -22.80 1.81
CA THR A 62 -8.33 -23.19 0.41
C THR A 62 -7.01 -23.59 -0.25
N MET A 63 -5.90 -23.54 0.47
CA MET A 63 -4.55 -23.79 -0.05
C MET A 63 -4.17 -22.84 -1.19
N MET A 64 -4.88 -21.74 -1.36
CA MET A 64 -4.57 -20.72 -2.36
C MET A 64 -3.37 -19.91 -1.94
N ARG A 65 -2.55 -19.53 -2.92
CA ARG A 65 -1.37 -18.72 -2.69
C ARG A 65 -1.31 -17.59 -3.71
N PHE A 66 -1.11 -16.38 -3.22
CA PHE A 66 -0.86 -15.23 -4.07
C PHE A 66 0.64 -14.94 -4.09
N TYR A 67 1.24 -14.91 -5.28
CA TYR A 67 2.68 -14.71 -5.45
C TYR A 67 2.93 -13.60 -6.49
N PRO A 68 3.06 -12.34 -6.06
CA PRO A 68 3.30 -11.24 -7.00
C PRO A 68 4.74 -11.24 -7.51
N PRO A 69 5.03 -10.57 -8.64
CA PRO A 69 6.40 -10.38 -9.11
C PRO A 69 7.25 -9.66 -8.04
N HIS A 70 8.50 -10.07 -7.89
CA HIS A 70 9.44 -9.50 -6.90
C HIS A 70 8.86 -9.50 -5.49
N ALA A 71 8.27 -10.63 -5.09
CA ALA A 71 7.46 -10.75 -3.88
C ALA A 71 8.19 -10.41 -2.58
N ASP A 72 9.51 -10.54 -2.53
CA ASP A 72 10.30 -10.31 -1.32
C ASP A 72 10.89 -8.90 -1.23
N THR A 73 10.76 -8.10 -2.28
CA THR A 73 11.48 -6.82 -2.41
C THR A 73 11.06 -5.80 -1.36
N LEU A 74 9.76 -5.58 -1.17
CA LEU A 74 9.27 -4.56 -0.26
C LEU A 74 9.60 -4.88 1.19
N LEU A 75 9.36 -6.10 1.61
CA LEU A 75 9.65 -6.51 2.99
C LEU A 75 11.16 -6.48 3.27
N GLN A 76 11.97 -6.90 2.31
CA GLN A 76 13.42 -6.83 2.44
C GLN A 76 13.90 -5.38 2.55
N ALA A 77 13.38 -4.49 1.71
CA ALA A 77 13.72 -3.07 1.76
C ALA A 77 13.32 -2.43 3.09
N ALA A 78 12.15 -2.78 3.62
CA ALA A 78 11.71 -2.33 4.94
C ALA A 78 12.66 -2.81 6.04
N THR A 79 12.99 -4.09 6.02
CA THR A 79 13.89 -4.71 7.01
C THR A 79 15.29 -4.10 6.95
N ASP A 80 15.78 -3.81 5.77
CA ASP A 80 17.10 -3.19 5.56
C ASP A 80 17.12 -1.68 5.85
N GLY A 81 15.97 -1.08 6.12
CA GLY A 81 15.86 0.34 6.42
C GLY A 81 16.03 1.27 5.21
N VAL A 82 15.86 0.73 3.99
CA VAL A 82 16.01 1.52 2.76
C VAL A 82 14.69 1.96 2.14
N PHE A 83 13.56 1.52 2.71
CA PHE A 83 12.25 2.00 2.29
C PHE A 83 11.95 3.33 2.98
N LEU A 84 11.86 4.40 2.19
CA LEU A 84 11.50 5.73 2.69
C LEU A 84 10.00 5.94 2.46
N CYS A 85 9.25 6.08 3.56
CA CYS A 85 7.80 6.25 3.49
C CYS A 85 7.39 7.54 2.81
N PRO A 86 6.22 7.58 2.15
CA PRO A 86 5.56 8.83 1.82
C PRO A 86 5.37 9.66 3.10
N ILE A 87 5.35 10.97 2.97
CA ILE A 87 5.26 11.87 4.13
C ILE A 87 3.90 11.75 4.83
N ASN A 88 2.81 11.64 4.06
CA ASN A 88 1.44 11.55 4.57
C ASN A 88 0.71 10.35 3.99
N ALA A 89 0.99 9.17 4.50
CA ALA A 89 0.33 7.93 4.06
C ALA A 89 -0.55 7.35 5.16
N GLN A 90 -1.66 6.75 4.76
CA GLN A 90 -2.51 5.92 5.62
C GLN A 90 -2.79 4.61 4.91
N VAL A 91 -2.66 3.51 5.64
CA VAL A 91 -2.94 2.17 5.12
C VAL A 91 -4.15 1.61 5.85
N HIS A 92 -5.09 1.04 5.11
CA HIS A 92 -6.26 0.35 5.66
C HIS A 92 -6.33 -1.07 5.11
N VAL A 93 -6.46 -2.05 5.98
CA VAL A 93 -6.52 -3.47 5.60
C VAL A 93 -7.58 -4.18 6.44
N GLY A 94 -8.32 -5.11 5.85
CA GLY A 94 -9.30 -5.91 6.59
C GLY A 94 -8.62 -7.00 7.43
N SER A 95 -9.15 -7.28 8.61
CA SER A 95 -8.60 -8.32 9.49
C SER A 95 -8.67 -9.71 8.89
N LYS A 96 -9.57 -9.94 7.92
CA LYS A 96 -9.76 -11.21 7.22
C LYS A 96 -9.21 -11.20 5.79
N ASP A 97 -8.40 -10.19 5.47
CA ASP A 97 -7.79 -10.06 4.14
C ASP A 97 -6.59 -10.98 4.01
N TRP A 98 -6.81 -12.16 3.41
CA TRP A 98 -5.71 -13.09 3.19
C TRP A 98 -4.81 -12.69 2.02
N GLN A 99 -5.34 -11.97 1.02
CA GLN A 99 -4.57 -11.57 -0.17
C GLN A 99 -3.51 -10.51 0.16
N SER A 100 -3.87 -9.53 0.99
CA SER A 100 -2.89 -8.58 1.52
C SER A 100 -2.08 -9.19 2.65
N GLY A 101 -2.69 -10.07 3.45
CA GLY A 101 -2.09 -10.62 4.65
C GLY A 101 -2.01 -9.55 5.74
N SER A 102 -3.09 -9.37 6.52
CA SER A 102 -3.18 -8.27 7.49
C SER A 102 -1.99 -8.21 8.44
N ASP A 103 -1.49 -9.35 8.91
CA ASP A 103 -0.32 -9.40 9.81
C ASP A 103 0.94 -8.89 9.11
N GLY A 104 1.15 -9.25 7.85
CA GLY A 104 2.28 -8.76 7.07
C GLY A 104 2.21 -7.26 6.80
N VAL A 105 1.01 -6.75 6.53
CA VAL A 105 0.78 -5.31 6.33
C VAL A 105 1.05 -4.53 7.62
N VAL A 106 0.58 -5.03 8.75
CA VAL A 106 0.85 -4.43 10.08
C VAL A 106 2.34 -4.43 10.37
N SER A 107 3.03 -5.54 10.12
CA SER A 107 4.48 -5.63 10.30
C SER A 107 5.24 -4.67 9.41
N PHE A 108 4.85 -4.58 8.14
CA PHE A 108 5.45 -3.62 7.20
C PHE A 108 5.26 -2.18 7.69
N GLY A 109 4.06 -1.85 8.15
CA GLY A 109 3.78 -0.53 8.73
C GLY A 109 4.61 -0.24 9.97
N ALA A 110 4.75 -1.21 10.87
CA ALA A 110 5.56 -1.06 12.08
C ALA A 110 7.04 -0.83 11.77
N ILE A 111 7.58 -1.55 10.80
CA ILE A 111 9.00 -1.41 10.40
C ILE A 111 9.24 -0.08 9.69
N THR A 112 8.33 0.34 8.82
CA THR A 112 8.51 1.54 7.99
C THR A 112 8.01 2.82 8.64
N GLY A 113 7.16 2.72 9.65
CA GLY A 113 6.54 3.88 10.29
C GLY A 113 5.24 4.34 9.65
N MET A 114 4.73 3.64 8.63
CA MET A 114 3.44 3.98 8.04
C MET A 114 2.29 3.59 8.97
N PRO A 115 1.33 4.50 9.24
CA PRO A 115 0.14 4.16 10.00
C PRO A 115 -0.72 3.12 9.29
N VAL A 116 -1.07 2.03 9.98
CA VAL A 116 -1.93 0.97 9.46
C VAL A 116 -3.15 0.84 10.36
N SER A 117 -4.33 0.90 9.76
CA SER A 117 -5.60 0.61 10.42
C SER A 117 -6.13 -0.74 9.96
N VAL A 118 -6.40 -1.63 10.90
CA VAL A 118 -7.00 -2.93 10.62
C VAL A 118 -8.50 -2.81 10.81
N VAL A 119 -9.26 -3.09 9.75
CA VAL A 119 -10.73 -3.01 9.77
C VAL A 119 -11.29 -4.38 10.15
N ASP A 120 -11.93 -4.45 11.31
CA ASP A 120 -12.42 -5.72 11.86
C ASP A 120 -13.45 -6.39 10.95
N ARG A 121 -13.33 -7.71 10.80
CA ARG A 121 -14.23 -8.59 10.03
C ARG A 121 -14.31 -8.33 8.53
N GLN A 122 -13.47 -7.47 7.98
CA GLN A 122 -13.45 -7.19 6.53
C GLN A 122 -12.32 -7.93 5.83
N GLY A 123 -12.58 -8.30 4.57
CA GLY A 123 -11.63 -8.98 3.71
C GLY A 123 -10.83 -8.02 2.82
N HIS A 124 -10.37 -8.53 1.68
CA HIS A 124 -9.56 -7.76 0.74
C HIS A 124 -10.33 -6.57 0.14
N MET A 125 -11.63 -6.72 -0.02
CA MET A 125 -12.50 -5.60 -0.42
C MET A 125 -13.18 -5.04 0.82
N LEU A 126 -12.79 -3.83 1.22
CA LEU A 126 -13.41 -3.14 2.33
C LEU A 126 -14.84 -2.75 2.00
N SER A 127 -15.70 -2.62 3.04
CA SER A 127 -17.10 -2.26 2.81
C SER A 127 -17.24 -0.90 2.13
N VAL A 128 -18.31 -0.75 1.34
CA VAL A 128 -18.61 0.50 0.62
C VAL A 128 -18.71 1.68 1.59
N ASP A 129 -19.36 1.49 2.73
CA ASP A 129 -19.52 2.54 3.74
C ASP A 129 -18.17 2.97 4.31
N HIS A 130 -17.30 2.01 4.60
CA HIS A 130 -15.98 2.32 5.15
C HIS A 130 -15.12 3.07 4.12
N VAL A 131 -15.08 2.58 2.89
CA VAL A 131 -14.35 3.24 1.80
C VAL A 131 -14.89 4.63 1.54
N GLY A 132 -16.21 4.80 1.52
CA GLY A 132 -16.85 6.10 1.33
C GLY A 132 -16.40 7.12 2.36
N ARG A 133 -16.34 6.74 3.63
CA ARG A 133 -15.87 7.63 4.70
C ARG A 133 -14.38 7.99 4.52
N LEU A 134 -13.56 7.01 4.19
CA LEU A 134 -12.14 7.24 3.95
C LEU A 134 -11.90 8.20 2.78
N LEU A 135 -12.64 8.04 1.69
CA LEU A 135 -12.56 8.91 0.52
C LEU A 135 -12.97 10.33 0.86
N ASP A 136 -14.08 10.51 1.59
CA ASP A 136 -14.53 11.82 2.01
C ASP A 136 -13.47 12.53 2.86
N GLU A 137 -12.92 11.87 3.85
CA GLU A 137 -11.86 12.41 4.70
C GLU A 137 -10.61 12.76 3.88
N HIS A 138 -10.21 11.87 2.99
CA HIS A 138 -8.99 12.05 2.18
C HIS A 138 -9.13 13.24 1.21
N LEU A 139 -10.26 13.36 0.56
CA LEU A 139 -10.50 14.41 -0.45
C LEU A 139 -10.74 15.78 0.16
N THR A 140 -11.10 15.84 1.44
CA THR A 140 -11.38 17.12 2.14
C THR A 140 -10.21 17.64 2.97
N ARG A 141 -9.11 16.92 3.02
CA ARG A 141 -7.91 17.34 3.76
C ARG A 141 -7.22 18.57 3.22
#